data_efffeff2710ffe4f71e86c925a120bdb
#
_entry.id   efffeff2710ffe4f71e86c925a120bdb
#
_cell.length_a   1.000
_cell.length_b   1.000
_cell.length_c   1.000
_cell.angle_alpha   90.00
_cell.angle_beta   90.00
_cell.angle_gamma   90.00
#
_symmetry.space_group_name_H-M   'P 1'
#
loop_
_entity.id
_entity.type
_entity.pdbx_description
1 polymer ?
#
loop_
_entity_poly.entity_id
_entity_poly.type
_entity_poly.pdbx_seq_one_letter_code
_entity_poly.pdbx_strand_id
1 'polypeptide(L)'
;QGTEYVDVTKRRLEIGVDTLPEIPQDTTDRNRTSPLAFTGNKFEFRMLGSSQSIASPSAVMNTIMTEELEQFADILEKAEDFQSALQTLLHDTFAAHQRIIFNGNGYSDEWVVEAKRRGLCNMGNTVDALPAYINEKNVAMFSRHGVLTRDELEARYNIHLENYCCLLYTSPSPRDRTR
;
A
#
# COMPACT_ATOMS: atom_id res chain seq x y z
N GLN A 1 12.19 19.15 14.55
CA GLN A 1 11.13 19.37 15.54
C GLN A 1 10.40 18.04 15.67
N GLY A 2 10.61 17.35 16.82
CA GLY A 2 9.99 16.05 17.08
C GLY A 2 8.49 16.22 17.19
N THR A 3 7.74 15.45 16.42
CA THR A 3 6.30 15.26 16.63
C THR A 3 6.12 14.59 17.98
N GLU A 4 5.41 15.23 18.89
CA GLU A 4 5.01 14.62 20.16
C GLU A 4 4.29 13.30 19.87
N TYR A 5 4.82 12.25 20.46
CA TYR A 5 4.18 10.95 20.49
C TYR A 5 2.91 11.11 21.33
N VAL A 6 1.76 11.12 20.69
CA VAL A 6 0.49 11.07 21.42
C VAL A 6 0.43 9.72 22.10
N ASP A 7 0.57 9.74 23.41
CA ASP A 7 0.49 8.55 24.27
C ASP A 7 -0.91 7.93 24.07
N VAL A 8 -0.95 6.86 23.29
CA VAL A 8 -2.18 6.08 23.09
C VAL A 8 -2.43 5.42 24.45
N THR A 9 -3.38 5.95 25.20
CA THR A 9 -3.83 5.37 26.45
C THR A 9 -4.21 3.91 26.20
N LYS A 10 -3.33 2.99 26.58
CA LYS A 10 -3.56 1.56 26.48
C LYS A 10 -4.74 1.23 27.40
N ARG A 11 -5.93 1.15 26.85
CA ARG A 11 -7.10 0.64 27.55
C ARG A 11 -6.87 -0.83 27.87
N ARG A 12 -7.04 -1.20 29.12
CA ARG A 12 -7.03 -2.60 29.56
C ARG A 12 -8.46 -3.08 29.65
N LEU A 13 -8.70 -4.30 29.20
CA LEU A 13 -9.98 -4.95 29.32
C LEU A 13 -10.03 -5.61 30.70
N GLU A 14 -10.84 -5.08 31.62
CA GLU A 14 -11.15 -5.74 32.88
C GLU A 14 -12.28 -6.74 32.66
N ILE A 15 -11.94 -8.02 32.73
CA ILE A 15 -12.91 -9.10 32.46
C ILE A 15 -13.69 -9.48 33.75
N GLY A 16 -13.46 -8.78 34.86
CA GLY A 16 -14.22 -8.98 36.10
C GLY A 16 -14.02 -10.34 36.79
N VAL A 17 -12.98 -11.07 36.45
CA VAL A 17 -12.62 -12.37 37.02
C VAL A 17 -11.17 -12.29 37.48
N ASP A 18 -10.93 -12.38 38.78
CA ASP A 18 -9.64 -12.24 39.43
C ASP A 18 -8.55 -13.25 38.99
N THR A 19 -8.94 -14.25 38.22
CA THR A 19 -8.04 -15.34 37.76
C THR A 19 -7.47 -15.14 36.36
N LEU A 20 -7.92 -14.14 35.60
CA LEU A 20 -7.40 -13.86 34.26
C LEU A 20 -6.48 -12.64 34.27
N PRO A 21 -5.31 -12.72 33.60
CA PRO A 21 -4.44 -11.55 33.48
C PRO A 21 -5.14 -10.45 32.67
N GLU A 22 -4.85 -9.19 33.03
CA GLU A 22 -5.29 -8.04 32.26
C GLU A 22 -4.79 -8.14 30.81
N ILE A 23 -5.70 -8.17 29.85
CA ILE A 23 -5.38 -8.24 28.44
C ILE A 23 -5.38 -6.82 27.86
N PRO A 24 -4.31 -6.38 27.17
CA PRO A 24 -4.32 -5.09 26.51
C PRO A 24 -5.40 -5.10 25.42
N GLN A 25 -6.29 -4.12 25.47
CA GLN A 25 -7.28 -3.95 24.41
C GLN A 25 -6.57 -3.56 23.13
N ASP A 26 -6.72 -4.37 22.08
CA ASP A 26 -6.26 -4.02 20.74
C ASP A 26 -7.16 -2.88 20.21
N THR A 27 -6.58 -1.70 20.06
CA THR A 27 -7.25 -0.51 19.52
C THR A 27 -7.03 -0.38 18.00
N THR A 28 -6.37 -1.35 17.37
CA THR A 28 -6.11 -1.35 15.93
C THR A 28 -7.40 -1.58 15.17
N ASP A 29 -7.87 -0.56 14.45
CA ASP A 29 -9.02 -0.69 13.56
C ASP A 29 -8.54 -1.27 12.22
N ARG A 30 -8.81 -2.55 11.98
CA ARG A 30 -8.46 -3.24 10.74
C ARG A 30 -9.09 -2.63 9.50
N ASN A 31 -10.19 -1.91 9.65
CA ASN A 31 -10.90 -1.28 8.52
C ASN A 31 -10.24 0.03 8.05
N ARG A 32 -9.29 0.57 8.82
CA ARG A 32 -8.64 1.86 8.55
C ARG A 32 -7.17 1.75 8.20
N THR A 33 -6.69 0.54 7.95
CA THR A 33 -5.32 0.29 7.52
C THR A 33 -5.19 0.39 6.00
N SER A 34 -3.94 0.49 5.53
CA SER A 34 -3.60 0.45 4.10
C SER A 34 -4.32 -0.68 3.37
N PRO A 35 -4.69 -0.51 2.07
CA PRO A 35 -5.15 -1.60 1.21
C PRO A 35 -4.20 -2.80 1.16
N LEU A 36 -2.92 -2.59 1.44
CA LEU A 36 -1.89 -3.62 1.61
C LEU A 36 -1.31 -3.49 3.00
N ALA A 37 -1.99 -4.11 3.98
CA ALA A 37 -1.57 -4.07 5.38
C ALA A 37 -0.49 -5.13 5.65
N PHE A 38 0.63 -4.71 6.25
CA PHE A 38 1.62 -5.63 6.79
C PHE A 38 1.15 -6.16 8.15
N THR A 39 1.09 -7.48 8.28
CA THR A 39 0.56 -8.15 9.48
C THR A 39 1.62 -9.03 10.17
N GLY A 40 2.85 -8.56 10.20
CA GLY A 40 3.98 -9.20 10.88
C GLY A 40 4.86 -10.04 9.95
N ASN A 41 4.32 -11.01 9.25
CA ASN A 41 5.05 -11.90 8.33
C ASN A 41 4.42 -12.03 6.95
N LYS A 42 3.36 -11.28 6.70
CA LYS A 42 2.60 -11.30 5.44
C LYS A 42 1.95 -9.95 5.17
N PHE A 43 1.58 -9.72 3.92
CA PHE A 43 0.70 -8.62 3.54
C PHE A 43 -0.72 -9.14 3.37
N GLU A 44 -1.68 -8.39 3.91
CA GLU A 44 -3.10 -8.62 3.63
C GLU A 44 -3.57 -7.62 2.57
N PHE A 45 -4.13 -8.15 1.49
CA PHE A 45 -4.78 -7.34 0.47
C PHE A 45 -6.23 -7.09 0.86
N ARG A 46 -6.59 -5.81 1.04
CA ARG A 46 -7.91 -5.38 1.51
C ARG A 46 -8.47 -4.32 0.58
N MET A 47 -9.01 -4.76 -0.55
CA MET A 47 -9.60 -3.87 -1.55
C MET A 47 -10.88 -4.48 -2.11
N LEU A 48 -11.72 -3.64 -2.72
CA LEU A 48 -12.86 -4.08 -3.51
C LEU A 48 -12.37 -4.89 -4.71
N GLY A 49 -13.14 -5.89 -5.13
CA GLY A 49 -12.80 -6.71 -6.28
C GLY A 49 -12.95 -8.21 -6.05
N SER A 50 -13.93 -8.63 -5.26
CA SER A 50 -14.18 -10.06 -4.96
C SER A 50 -14.41 -10.93 -6.21
N SER A 51 -14.81 -10.34 -7.33
CA SER A 51 -14.98 -10.99 -8.62
C SER A 51 -13.77 -10.88 -9.55
N GLN A 52 -12.68 -10.24 -9.10
CA GLN A 52 -11.49 -10.01 -9.91
C GLN A 52 -10.33 -10.89 -9.47
N SER A 53 -9.36 -11.11 -10.38
CA SER A 53 -8.14 -11.84 -10.07
C SER A 53 -7.19 -11.00 -9.22
N ILE A 54 -6.62 -11.61 -8.18
CA ILE A 54 -5.55 -11.02 -7.35
C ILE A 54 -4.16 -11.12 -8.03
N ALA A 55 -4.05 -11.77 -9.19
CA ALA A 55 -2.77 -12.02 -9.84
C ALA A 55 -1.98 -10.74 -10.16
N SER A 56 -2.65 -9.73 -10.75
CA SER A 56 -1.98 -8.47 -11.10
C SER A 56 -1.48 -7.70 -9.86
N PRO A 57 -2.29 -7.46 -8.82
CA PRO A 57 -1.79 -6.85 -7.59
C PRO A 57 -0.63 -7.62 -6.95
N SER A 58 -0.70 -8.96 -6.93
CA SER A 58 0.37 -9.78 -6.38
C SER A 58 1.66 -9.68 -7.20
N ALA A 59 1.58 -9.69 -8.54
CA ALA A 59 2.75 -9.52 -9.39
C ALA A 59 3.42 -8.16 -9.18
N VAL A 60 2.62 -7.08 -9.10
CA VAL A 60 3.13 -5.73 -8.83
C VAL A 60 3.83 -5.67 -7.48
N MET A 61 3.19 -6.16 -6.42
CA MET A 61 3.75 -6.13 -5.07
C MET A 61 5.03 -6.95 -4.94
N ASN A 62 5.06 -8.15 -5.52
CA ASN A 62 6.27 -8.97 -5.49
C ASN A 62 7.42 -8.30 -6.24
N THR A 63 7.15 -7.65 -7.38
CA THR A 63 8.19 -6.94 -8.14
C THR A 63 8.73 -5.74 -7.34
N ILE A 64 7.87 -4.97 -6.69
CA ILE A 64 8.29 -3.86 -5.81
C ILE A 64 9.17 -4.39 -4.67
N MET A 65 8.74 -5.47 -4.01
CA MET A 65 9.54 -6.09 -2.93
C MET A 65 10.88 -6.60 -3.42
N THR A 66 10.92 -7.18 -4.62
CA THR A 66 12.18 -7.66 -5.23
C THR A 66 13.12 -6.50 -5.50
N GLU A 67 12.65 -5.41 -6.06
CA GLU A 67 13.43 -4.20 -6.33
C GLU A 67 14.07 -3.64 -5.05
N GLU A 68 13.29 -3.50 -3.98
CA GLU A 68 13.80 -2.96 -2.71
C GLU A 68 14.77 -3.93 -2.02
N LEU A 69 14.47 -5.23 -2.03
CA LEU A 69 15.34 -6.23 -1.44
C LEU A 69 16.69 -6.36 -2.18
N GLU A 70 16.70 -6.23 -3.50
CA GLU A 70 17.93 -6.22 -4.29
C GLU A 70 18.81 -5.01 -3.93
N GLN A 71 18.21 -3.82 -3.80
CA GLN A 71 18.94 -2.62 -3.39
C GLN A 71 19.50 -2.76 -1.96
N PHE A 72 18.74 -3.35 -1.05
CA PHE A 72 19.21 -3.58 0.32
C PHE A 72 20.33 -4.63 0.37
N ALA A 73 20.19 -5.70 -0.41
CA ALA A 73 21.23 -6.72 -0.51
C ALA A 73 22.54 -6.14 -1.06
N ASP A 74 22.46 -5.34 -2.10
CA ASP A 74 23.61 -4.67 -2.72
C ASP A 74 24.41 -3.78 -1.72
N ILE A 75 23.70 -3.14 -0.79
CA ILE A 75 24.32 -2.32 0.24
C ILE A 75 24.94 -3.20 1.33
N LEU A 76 24.19 -4.19 1.81
CA LEU A 76 24.59 -5.00 2.96
C LEU A 76 25.70 -6.02 2.62
N GLU A 77 25.71 -6.58 1.41
CA GLU A 77 26.74 -7.52 0.97
C GLU A 77 28.10 -6.86 0.78
N LYS A 78 28.13 -5.57 0.47
CA LYS A 78 29.36 -4.80 0.29
C LYS A 78 29.90 -4.18 1.58
N ALA A 79 29.15 -4.30 2.68
CA ALA A 79 29.51 -3.67 3.94
C ALA A 79 30.57 -4.47 4.71
N GLU A 80 31.61 -3.78 5.22
CA GLU A 80 32.61 -4.37 6.10
C GLU A 80 32.02 -4.71 7.49
N ASP A 81 31.14 -3.82 8.01
CA ASP A 81 30.38 -4.03 9.24
C ASP A 81 28.87 -4.07 8.93
N PHE A 82 28.34 -5.27 8.90
CA PHE A 82 26.93 -5.53 8.61
C PHE A 82 25.98 -4.80 9.57
N GLN A 83 26.28 -4.79 10.88
CA GLN A 83 25.38 -4.19 11.87
C GLN A 83 25.29 -2.67 11.72
N SER A 84 26.42 -2.03 11.52
CA SER A 84 26.46 -0.58 11.29
C SER A 84 25.77 -0.19 9.99
N ALA A 85 26.02 -0.94 8.92
CA ALA A 85 25.37 -0.72 7.62
C ALA A 85 23.85 -0.93 7.69
N LEU A 86 23.39 -1.97 8.38
CA LEU A 86 21.96 -2.23 8.59
C LEU A 86 21.28 -1.10 9.36
N GLN A 87 21.90 -0.63 10.45
CA GLN A 87 21.33 0.49 11.22
C GLN A 87 21.24 1.77 10.39
N THR A 88 22.28 2.07 9.62
CA THR A 88 22.31 3.24 8.73
C THR A 88 21.23 3.12 7.66
N LEU A 89 21.16 1.96 7.00
CA LEU A 89 20.16 1.68 5.96
C LEU A 89 18.73 1.85 6.48
N LEU A 90 18.42 1.30 7.65
CA LEU A 90 17.10 1.44 8.27
C LEU A 90 16.81 2.90 8.63
N HIS A 91 17.75 3.59 9.28
CA HIS A 91 17.59 5.00 9.63
C HIS A 91 17.30 5.86 8.40
N ASP A 92 18.10 5.72 7.35
CA ASP A 92 17.96 6.52 6.13
C ASP A 92 16.68 6.21 5.37
N THR A 93 16.29 4.93 5.31
CA THR A 93 15.02 4.50 4.71
C THR A 93 13.83 5.11 5.45
N PHE A 94 13.79 5.02 6.78
CA PHE A 94 12.71 5.62 7.56
C PHE A 94 12.69 7.14 7.44
N ALA A 95 13.84 7.79 7.43
CA ALA A 95 13.93 9.25 7.27
C ALA A 95 13.42 9.70 5.89
N ALA A 96 13.81 9.01 4.82
CA ALA A 96 13.39 9.31 3.46
C ALA A 96 11.89 9.10 3.22
N HIS A 97 11.31 8.08 3.88
CA HIS A 97 9.92 7.68 3.70
C HIS A 97 8.97 8.13 4.82
N GLN A 98 9.41 8.99 5.72
CA GLN A 98 8.58 9.49 6.83
C GLN A 98 7.22 10.06 6.37
N ARG A 99 7.16 10.60 5.17
CA ARG A 99 5.92 11.17 4.59
C ARG A 99 4.79 10.16 4.41
N ILE A 100 5.09 8.84 4.32
CA ILE A 100 4.07 7.79 4.15
C ILE A 100 3.57 7.24 5.48
N ILE A 101 4.27 7.53 6.58
CA ILE A 101 3.89 7.03 7.91
C ILE A 101 2.72 7.86 8.42
N PHE A 102 1.59 7.18 8.64
CA PHE A 102 0.37 7.80 9.14
C PHE A 102 -0.31 6.91 10.18
N ASN A 103 -0.61 7.52 11.31
CA ASN A 103 -1.37 6.89 12.40
C ASN A 103 -2.65 7.71 12.61
N GLY A 104 -3.77 7.24 12.12
CA GLY A 104 -5.03 7.96 12.23
C GLY A 104 -6.13 7.38 11.36
N ASN A 105 -7.22 8.15 11.21
CA ASN A 105 -8.35 7.74 10.40
C ASN A 105 -8.09 8.02 8.91
N GLY A 106 -7.77 6.99 8.13
CA GLY A 106 -7.54 7.09 6.67
C GLY A 106 -8.79 7.38 5.84
N TYR A 107 -10.00 7.39 6.45
CA TYR A 107 -11.25 7.71 5.78
C TYR A 107 -11.70 9.17 6.01
N SER A 108 -10.97 9.94 6.79
CA SER A 108 -11.34 11.32 7.06
C SER A 108 -10.95 12.26 5.91
N ASP A 109 -11.71 13.33 5.74
CA ASP A 109 -11.43 14.37 4.75
C ASP A 109 -10.11 15.08 5.06
N GLU A 110 -9.76 15.21 6.35
CA GLU A 110 -8.48 15.79 6.79
C GLU A 110 -7.30 14.97 6.27
N TRP A 111 -7.44 13.63 6.23
CA TRP A 111 -6.40 12.78 5.67
C TRP A 111 -6.21 13.01 4.17
N VAL A 112 -7.28 13.20 3.41
CA VAL A 112 -7.18 13.49 1.97
C VAL A 112 -6.37 14.76 1.73
N VAL A 113 -6.62 15.81 2.51
CA VAL A 113 -5.88 17.08 2.44
C VAL A 113 -4.41 16.87 2.84
N GLU A 114 -4.17 16.16 3.94
CA GLU A 114 -2.83 15.89 4.44
C GLU A 114 -2.02 15.00 3.46
N ALA A 115 -2.62 13.97 2.89
CA ALA A 115 -1.98 13.11 1.89
C ALA A 115 -1.53 13.92 0.67
N LYS A 116 -2.38 14.84 0.19
CA LYS A 116 -2.02 15.76 -0.89
C LYS A 116 -0.88 16.69 -0.51
N ARG A 117 -0.89 17.23 0.72
CA ARG A 117 0.20 18.06 1.24
C ARG A 117 1.53 17.32 1.28
N ARG A 118 1.51 16.03 1.60
CA ARG A 118 2.68 15.14 1.63
C ARG A 118 3.11 14.66 0.25
N GLY A 119 2.39 15.01 -0.82
CA GLY A 119 2.67 14.55 -2.18
C GLY A 119 2.42 13.06 -2.39
N LEU A 120 1.48 12.49 -1.63
CA LEU A 120 1.05 11.11 -1.82
C LEU A 120 0.00 11.03 -2.92
N CYS A 121 0.05 9.93 -3.70
CA CYS A 121 -0.94 9.68 -4.73
C CYS A 121 -2.31 9.36 -4.10
N ASN A 122 -3.35 10.05 -4.58
CA ASN A 122 -4.74 9.74 -4.25
C ASN A 122 -5.55 9.80 -5.54
N MET A 123 -5.54 8.71 -6.31
CA MET A 123 -6.23 8.62 -7.59
C MET A 123 -7.70 8.29 -7.35
N GLY A 124 -8.58 9.24 -7.65
CA GLY A 124 -10.01 9.14 -7.37
C GLY A 124 -10.78 8.18 -8.28
N ASN A 125 -10.20 7.79 -9.40
CA ASN A 125 -10.82 6.89 -10.37
C ASN A 125 -9.78 6.03 -11.11
N THR A 126 -10.28 5.02 -11.81
CA THR A 126 -9.43 4.06 -12.54
C THR A 126 -8.69 4.71 -13.70
N VAL A 127 -9.31 5.64 -14.42
CA VAL A 127 -8.69 6.29 -15.58
C VAL A 127 -7.46 7.08 -15.19
N ASP A 128 -7.51 7.77 -14.05
CA ASP A 128 -6.37 8.54 -13.53
C ASP A 128 -5.25 7.62 -13.01
N ALA A 129 -5.60 6.41 -12.54
CA ALA A 129 -4.64 5.45 -11.99
C ALA A 129 -3.93 4.61 -13.05
N LEU A 130 -4.60 4.27 -14.15
CA LEU A 130 -4.07 3.38 -15.19
C LEU A 130 -2.77 3.86 -15.84
N PRO A 131 -2.50 5.17 -16.07
CA PRO A 131 -1.22 5.63 -16.60
C PRO A 131 0.01 5.22 -15.80
N ALA A 132 -0.18 4.81 -14.53
CA ALA A 132 0.90 4.24 -13.73
C ALA A 132 1.52 2.98 -14.35
N TYR A 133 0.77 2.19 -15.12
CA TYR A 133 1.30 1.01 -15.82
C TYR A 133 2.40 1.36 -16.83
N ILE A 134 2.26 2.47 -17.53
CA ILE A 134 3.16 2.91 -18.60
C ILE A 134 4.12 4.04 -18.17
N ASN A 135 4.16 4.35 -16.87
CA ASN A 135 5.14 5.28 -16.33
C ASN A 135 6.56 4.72 -16.48
N GLU A 136 7.49 5.51 -16.98
CA GLU A 136 8.87 5.08 -17.27
C GLU A 136 9.56 4.43 -16.07
N LYS A 137 9.35 4.94 -14.86
CA LYS A 137 9.89 4.34 -13.64
C LYS A 137 9.41 2.89 -13.47
N ASN A 138 8.11 2.66 -13.66
CA ASN A 138 7.50 1.35 -13.48
C ASN A 138 7.89 0.40 -14.61
N VAL A 139 7.91 0.88 -15.86
CA VAL A 139 8.39 0.11 -17.01
C VAL A 139 9.83 -0.35 -16.79
N ALA A 140 10.71 0.54 -16.34
CA ALA A 140 12.10 0.21 -16.07
C ALA A 140 12.25 -0.87 -14.97
N MET A 141 11.47 -0.78 -13.89
CA MET A 141 11.45 -1.76 -12.80
C MET A 141 11.00 -3.14 -13.30
N PHE A 142 9.87 -3.22 -13.99
CA PHE A 142 9.35 -4.49 -14.51
C PHE A 142 10.30 -5.15 -15.52
N SER A 143 10.90 -4.33 -16.40
CA SER A 143 11.84 -4.82 -17.41
C SER A 143 13.14 -5.32 -16.78
N ARG A 144 13.66 -4.64 -15.75
CA ARG A 144 14.88 -5.04 -15.02
C ARG A 144 14.75 -6.42 -14.41
N HIS A 145 13.60 -6.70 -13.81
CA HIS A 145 13.31 -8.00 -13.17
C HIS A 145 12.76 -9.05 -14.15
N GLY A 146 12.64 -8.73 -15.45
CA GLY A 146 12.14 -9.67 -16.46
C GLY A 146 10.70 -10.12 -16.22
N VAL A 147 9.89 -9.33 -15.51
CA VAL A 147 8.51 -9.68 -15.17
C VAL A 147 7.54 -9.30 -16.28
N LEU A 148 7.65 -8.08 -16.79
CA LEU A 148 6.85 -7.56 -17.88
C LEU A 148 7.69 -6.65 -18.77
N THR A 149 7.50 -6.78 -20.08
CA THR A 149 8.05 -5.87 -21.08
C THR A 149 7.19 -4.58 -21.18
N ARG A 150 7.73 -3.58 -21.87
CA ARG A 150 6.96 -2.36 -22.17
C ARG A 150 5.67 -2.69 -22.93
N ASP A 151 5.76 -3.52 -23.97
CA ASP A 151 4.61 -3.87 -24.83
C ASP A 151 3.52 -4.59 -24.01
N GLU A 152 3.92 -5.46 -23.08
CA GLU A 152 2.99 -6.13 -22.19
C GLU A 152 2.33 -5.17 -21.19
N LEU A 153 3.04 -4.17 -20.68
CA LEU A 153 2.48 -3.14 -19.82
C LEU A 153 1.50 -2.24 -20.58
N GLU A 154 1.82 -1.84 -21.80
CA GLU A 154 0.93 -1.08 -22.67
C GLU A 154 -0.32 -1.88 -23.05
N ALA A 155 -0.16 -3.18 -23.35
CA ALA A 155 -1.29 -4.06 -23.60
C ALA A 155 -2.22 -4.17 -22.37
N ARG A 156 -1.66 -4.33 -21.18
CA ARG A 156 -2.44 -4.38 -19.92
C ARG A 156 -3.14 -3.05 -19.65
N TYR A 157 -2.47 -1.93 -19.87
CA TYR A 157 -3.08 -0.60 -19.76
C TYR A 157 -4.33 -0.50 -20.64
N ASN A 158 -4.20 -0.87 -21.93
CA ASN A 158 -5.31 -0.81 -22.88
C ASN A 158 -6.45 -1.75 -22.50
N ILE A 159 -6.15 -3.00 -22.12
CA ILE A 159 -7.15 -3.99 -21.68
C ILE A 159 -7.92 -3.49 -20.45
N HIS A 160 -7.23 -2.91 -19.47
CA HIS A 160 -7.90 -2.38 -18.27
C HIS A 160 -8.77 -1.17 -18.60
N LEU A 161 -8.32 -0.30 -19.51
CA LEU A 161 -9.10 0.85 -19.96
C LEU A 161 -10.38 0.40 -20.70
N GLU A 162 -10.27 -0.56 -21.61
CA GLU A 162 -11.41 -1.15 -22.32
C GLU A 162 -12.39 -1.79 -21.33
N ASN A 163 -11.91 -2.58 -20.40
CA ASN A 163 -12.74 -3.21 -19.37
C ASN A 163 -13.48 -2.16 -18.53
N TYR A 164 -12.82 -1.07 -18.17
CA TYR A 164 -13.45 0.01 -17.44
C TYR A 164 -14.56 0.68 -18.26
N CYS A 165 -14.31 0.97 -19.53
CA CYS A 165 -15.31 1.52 -20.44
C CYS A 165 -16.51 0.56 -20.61
N CYS A 166 -16.25 -0.74 -20.80
CA CYS A 166 -17.31 -1.73 -20.89
C CYS A 166 -18.18 -1.79 -19.63
N LEU A 167 -17.57 -1.75 -18.44
CA LEU A 167 -18.29 -1.72 -17.17
C LEU A 167 -19.16 -0.48 -17.02
N LEU A 168 -18.70 0.68 -17.45
CA LEU A 168 -19.49 1.91 -17.44
C LEU A 168 -20.71 1.81 -18.34
N TYR A 169 -20.57 1.22 -19.55
CA TYR A 169 -21.68 1.04 -20.50
C TYR A 169 -22.67 -0.01 -20.03
N THR A 170 -22.22 -1.07 -19.36
CA THR A 170 -23.07 -2.19 -18.94
C THR A 170 -23.63 -2.03 -17.53
N SER A 171 -23.12 -1.09 -16.75
CA SER A 171 -23.65 -0.80 -15.42
C SER A 171 -25.06 -0.22 -15.52
N PRO A 172 -26.07 -0.81 -14.84
CA PRO A 172 -27.42 -0.29 -14.89
C PRO A 172 -27.45 1.13 -14.32
N SER A 173 -27.96 2.06 -15.15
CA SER A 173 -28.20 3.43 -14.71
C SER A 173 -29.22 3.45 -13.56
N PRO A 174 -29.14 4.38 -12.60
CA PRO A 174 -30.16 4.58 -11.60
C PRO A 174 -31.58 4.76 -12.22
N ARG A 175 -31.67 5.23 -13.48
CA ARG A 175 -32.92 5.37 -14.24
C ARG A 175 -33.48 4.03 -14.73
N ASP A 176 -32.67 2.99 -14.85
CA ASP A 176 -33.10 1.66 -15.32
C ASP A 176 -33.76 0.86 -14.21
N ARG A 177 -33.65 1.29 -12.94
CA ARG A 177 -34.33 0.66 -11.79
C ARG A 177 -35.76 1.10 -11.60
N THR A 178 -36.23 2.05 -12.37
CA THR A 178 -37.60 2.63 -12.28
C THR A 178 -38.53 2.18 -13.39
N ARG A 179 -38.18 1.13 -14.15
CA ARG A 179 -39.05 0.50 -15.16
C ARG A 179 -39.48 -0.89 -14.73
#